data_397fd48e3903c77aa93aaab3f97a9475
#
_entry.id   397fd48e3903c77aa93aaab3f97a9475
#
_cell.length_a   1.000
_cell.length_b   1.000
_cell.length_c   1.000
_cell.angle_alpha   90.00
_cell.angle_beta   90.00
_cell.angle_gamma   90.00
#
_symmetry.space_group_name_H-M   'P 1'
#
loop_
_entity.id
_entity.type
_entity.pdbx_description
1 polymer ?
#
loop_
_entity_poly.entity_id
_entity_poly.type
_entity_poly.pdbx_seq_one_letter_code
_entity_poly.pdbx_strand_id
1 'polypeptide(L)'
;MTQKKVSTIFEQEFEQMLRTYQNSIDDKKKFTALMKDLFPEQAKQVNLALTVYNLGIAEDIQKAACINNTFAFRYVKQLMDDYGMSRVNADWIVSVWCACYGGKVLGKACD
;
A
#
# COMPACT_ATOMS: atom_id res chain seq x y z
N MET A 1 -18.26 4.81 15.68
CA MET A 1 -17.65 6.07 15.35
C MET A 1 -16.15 5.99 15.23
N THR A 2 -15.49 5.57 16.26
CA THR A 2 -14.04 5.50 16.24
C THR A 2 -13.49 4.34 15.43
N GLN A 3 -14.26 3.29 15.24
CA GLN A 3 -13.79 2.14 14.48
C GLN A 3 -13.42 2.47 13.07
N LYS A 4 -14.24 3.29 12.43
CA LYS A 4 -13.94 3.67 11.07
C LYS A 4 -12.64 4.42 10.99
N LYS A 5 -12.36 5.18 12.03
CA LYS A 5 -11.15 5.99 12.05
C LYS A 5 -9.89 5.18 12.17
N VAL A 6 -10.01 3.93 12.65
CA VAL A 6 -8.83 3.09 12.79
C VAL A 6 -8.18 2.84 11.43
N SER A 7 -8.96 2.42 10.45
CA SER A 7 -8.41 2.22 9.10
C SER A 7 -7.88 3.52 8.52
N THR A 8 -8.65 4.60 8.71
CA THR A 8 -8.23 5.89 8.21
C THR A 8 -6.92 6.31 8.85
N ILE A 9 -6.80 6.06 10.15
CA ILE A 9 -5.58 6.42 10.86
C ILE A 9 -4.40 5.62 10.34
N PHE A 10 -4.60 4.32 10.09
CA PHE A 10 -3.53 3.51 9.53
C PHE A 10 -3.06 4.07 8.19
N GLU A 11 -3.99 4.42 7.32
CA GLU A 11 -3.65 4.92 6.00
C GLU A 11 -2.84 6.21 6.09
N GLN A 12 -3.25 7.10 6.97
CA GLN A 12 -2.54 8.36 7.14
C GLN A 12 -1.16 8.16 7.74
N GLU A 13 -1.07 7.30 8.74
CA GLU A 13 0.20 7.04 9.39
C GLU A 13 1.15 6.27 8.47
N PHE A 14 0.61 5.39 7.65
CA PHE A 14 1.41 4.66 6.69
C PHE A 14 2.02 5.61 5.67
N GLU A 15 1.22 6.52 5.16
CA GLU A 15 1.73 7.52 4.22
C GLU A 15 2.78 8.39 4.87
N GLN A 16 2.54 8.80 6.11
CA GLN A 16 3.49 9.62 6.86
C GLN A 16 4.80 8.87 7.07
N MET A 17 4.71 7.58 7.37
CA MET A 17 5.91 6.76 7.55
C MET A 17 6.72 6.68 6.27
N LEU A 18 6.05 6.50 5.14
CA LEU A 18 6.75 6.42 3.87
C LEU A 18 7.49 7.71 3.55
N ARG A 19 6.90 8.85 3.91
CA ARG A 19 7.56 10.12 3.70
C ARG A 19 8.75 10.32 4.63
N THR A 20 8.57 9.92 5.87
CA THR A 20 9.59 10.12 6.88
C THR A 20 10.79 9.21 6.67
N TYR A 21 10.51 7.97 6.28
CA TYR A 21 11.55 6.95 6.15
C TYR A 21 11.68 6.48 4.71
N GLN A 22 11.84 7.41 3.80
CA GLN A 22 11.85 7.10 2.38
C GLN A 22 12.86 6.04 2.00
N ASN A 23 14.02 6.07 2.62
CA ASN A 23 15.09 5.15 2.25
C ASN A 23 14.87 3.75 2.79
N SER A 24 14.00 3.59 3.79
CA SER A 24 13.78 2.28 4.36
C SER A 24 13.05 1.34 3.41
N ILE A 25 12.34 1.89 2.46
CA ILE A 25 11.59 1.05 1.53
C ILE A 25 12.51 0.24 0.62
N ASP A 26 13.75 0.69 0.46
CA ASP A 26 14.74 -0.02 -0.35
C ASP A 26 15.42 -1.15 0.42
N ASP A 27 15.24 -1.19 1.73
CA ASP A 27 15.82 -2.22 2.59
C ASP A 27 14.69 -3.05 3.16
N LYS A 28 14.51 -4.25 2.60
CA LYS A 28 13.36 -5.09 2.94
C LYS A 28 13.29 -5.41 4.42
N LYS A 29 14.41 -5.75 5.02
CA LYS A 29 14.42 -6.09 6.44
C LYS A 29 14.08 -4.88 7.31
N LYS A 30 14.63 -3.75 6.95
CA LYS A 30 14.41 -2.53 7.71
C LYS A 30 12.96 -2.08 7.59
N PHE A 31 12.42 -2.12 6.37
CA PHE A 31 11.04 -1.73 6.15
C PHE A 31 10.08 -2.65 6.91
N THR A 32 10.32 -3.95 6.85
CA THR A 32 9.48 -4.92 7.55
C THR A 32 9.50 -4.69 9.04
N ALA A 33 10.69 -4.49 9.61
CA ALA A 33 10.82 -4.23 11.04
C ALA A 33 10.12 -2.95 11.44
N LEU A 34 10.29 -1.92 10.62
CA LEU A 34 9.69 -0.63 10.90
C LEU A 34 8.17 -0.71 10.91
N MET A 35 7.61 -1.44 9.94
CA MET A 35 6.16 -1.62 9.89
C MET A 35 5.64 -2.29 11.16
N LYS A 36 6.32 -3.33 11.61
CA LYS A 36 5.88 -4.05 12.80
C LYS A 36 6.04 -3.21 14.05
N ASP A 37 7.07 -2.38 14.09
CA ASP A 37 7.30 -1.53 15.26
C ASP A 37 6.29 -0.40 15.36
N LEU A 38 5.94 0.20 14.22
CA LEU A 38 5.06 1.36 14.23
C LEU A 38 3.58 0.97 14.30
N PHE A 39 3.25 -0.23 13.87
CA PHE A 39 1.85 -0.66 13.83
C PHE A 39 1.66 -1.99 14.55
N PRO A 40 2.03 -2.08 15.83
CA PRO A 40 2.00 -3.37 16.53
C PRO A 40 0.60 -3.93 16.72
N GLU A 41 -0.41 -3.08 16.74
CA GLU A 41 -1.78 -3.53 16.96
C GLU A 41 -2.57 -3.68 15.69
N GLN A 42 -1.91 -3.52 14.54
CA GLN A 42 -2.60 -3.58 13.26
C GLN A 42 -1.94 -4.63 12.37
N ALA A 43 -1.78 -5.82 12.95
CA ALA A 43 -1.06 -6.89 12.28
C ALA A 43 -1.66 -7.26 10.94
N LYS A 44 -2.99 -7.24 10.84
CA LYS A 44 -3.65 -7.58 9.58
C LYS A 44 -3.29 -6.58 8.49
N GLN A 45 -3.39 -5.30 8.82
CA GLN A 45 -3.07 -4.25 7.86
C GLN A 45 -1.60 -4.30 7.46
N VAL A 46 -0.73 -4.54 8.43
CA VAL A 46 0.70 -4.65 8.17
C VAL A 46 0.98 -5.83 7.24
N ASN A 47 0.34 -6.97 7.48
CA ASN A 47 0.55 -8.13 6.64
C ASN A 47 0.10 -7.89 5.21
N LEU A 48 -1.02 -7.22 5.04
CA LEU A 48 -1.49 -6.88 3.70
C LEU A 48 -0.51 -5.95 2.99
N ALA A 49 -0.04 -4.94 3.70
CA ALA A 49 0.91 -3.99 3.12
C ALA A 49 2.21 -4.67 2.75
N LEU A 50 2.72 -5.54 3.62
CA LEU A 50 3.96 -6.24 3.35
C LEU A 50 3.83 -7.25 2.22
N THR A 51 2.66 -7.86 2.07
CA THR A 51 2.41 -8.76 0.94
C THR A 51 2.59 -8.02 -0.37
N VAL A 52 1.95 -6.87 -0.50
CA VAL A 52 2.07 -6.05 -1.71
C VAL A 52 3.51 -5.62 -1.92
N TYR A 53 4.17 -5.23 -0.85
CA TYR A 53 5.56 -4.81 -0.93
C TYR A 53 6.48 -5.95 -1.39
N ASN A 54 6.31 -7.14 -0.81
CA ASN A 54 7.18 -8.26 -1.11
C ASN A 54 6.99 -8.83 -2.51
N LEU A 55 5.81 -8.63 -3.08
CA LEU A 55 5.52 -9.10 -4.43
C LEU A 55 6.06 -8.17 -5.51
N GLY A 56 6.63 -7.04 -5.12
CA GLY A 56 7.12 -6.07 -6.07
C GLY A 56 6.06 -5.13 -6.59
N ILE A 57 4.83 -5.30 -6.14
CA ILE A 57 3.73 -4.44 -6.58
C ILE A 57 3.93 -3.01 -6.10
N ALA A 58 4.40 -2.84 -4.86
CA ALA A 58 4.66 -1.51 -4.33
C ALA A 58 5.70 -0.78 -5.18
N GLU A 59 6.74 -1.50 -5.61
CA GLU A 59 7.75 -0.91 -6.46
C GLU A 59 7.17 -0.51 -7.82
N ASP A 60 6.33 -1.36 -8.38
CA ASP A 60 5.66 -1.04 -9.64
C ASP A 60 4.81 0.21 -9.51
N ILE A 61 4.08 0.33 -8.41
CA ILE A 61 3.26 1.51 -8.17
C ILE A 61 4.13 2.75 -8.04
N GLN A 62 5.24 2.62 -7.34
CA GLN A 62 6.14 3.74 -7.13
C GLN A 62 6.72 4.25 -8.44
N LYS A 63 7.00 3.34 -9.37
CA LYS A 63 7.63 3.67 -10.63
C LYS A 63 6.64 4.02 -11.73
N ALA A 64 5.35 3.82 -11.48
CA ALA A 64 4.34 4.02 -12.51
C ALA A 64 4.27 5.48 -12.92
N ALA A 65 4.22 5.71 -14.22
CA ALA A 65 4.03 7.06 -14.75
C ALA A 65 2.60 7.52 -14.60
N CYS A 66 1.67 6.57 -14.57
CA CYS A 66 0.25 6.86 -14.51
C CYS A 66 -0.43 5.78 -13.69
N ILE A 67 -1.17 6.20 -12.69
CA ILE A 67 -1.93 5.29 -11.83
C ILE A 67 -3.41 5.61 -12.01
N ASN A 68 -4.14 4.65 -12.57
CA ASN A 68 -5.58 4.78 -12.74
C ASN A 68 -6.26 3.50 -12.31
N ASN A 69 -7.58 3.45 -12.47
CA ASN A 69 -8.33 2.28 -12.01
C ASN A 69 -7.93 1.01 -12.72
N THR A 70 -7.63 1.09 -14.01
CA THR A 70 -7.21 -0.08 -14.76
C THR A 70 -5.88 -0.61 -14.26
N PHE A 71 -4.95 0.29 -14.00
CA PHE A 71 -3.64 -0.08 -13.47
C PHE A 71 -3.80 -0.76 -12.11
N ALA A 72 -4.57 -0.13 -11.23
CA ALA A 72 -4.75 -0.68 -9.89
C ALA A 72 -5.47 -2.02 -9.93
N PHE A 73 -6.47 -2.15 -10.78
CA PHE A 73 -7.26 -3.37 -10.84
C PHE A 73 -6.44 -4.59 -11.23
N ARG A 74 -5.41 -4.42 -12.04
CA ARG A 74 -4.54 -5.53 -12.39
C ARG A 74 -3.93 -6.18 -11.16
N TYR A 75 -3.51 -5.36 -10.21
CA TYR A 75 -2.90 -5.88 -8.99
C TYR A 75 -3.94 -6.43 -8.03
N VAL A 76 -5.12 -5.81 -7.98
CA VAL A 76 -6.22 -6.36 -7.19
C VAL A 76 -6.53 -7.77 -7.67
N LYS A 77 -6.64 -7.94 -8.98
CA LYS A 77 -6.96 -9.24 -9.55
C LYS A 77 -5.85 -10.25 -9.28
N GLN A 78 -4.60 -9.83 -9.40
CA GLN A 78 -3.48 -10.71 -9.11
C GLN A 78 -3.50 -11.20 -7.67
N LEU A 79 -3.77 -10.31 -6.73
CA LEU A 79 -3.82 -10.69 -5.33
C LEU A 79 -4.95 -11.67 -5.05
N MET A 80 -6.08 -11.49 -5.71
CA MET A 80 -7.20 -12.39 -5.55
C MET A 80 -6.91 -13.76 -6.15
N ASP A 81 -6.41 -13.77 -7.38
CA ASP A 81 -6.25 -15.01 -8.14
C ASP A 81 -5.05 -15.82 -7.69
N ASP A 82 -3.94 -15.16 -7.43
CA ASP A 82 -2.69 -15.85 -7.15
C ASP A 82 -2.46 -16.09 -5.66
N TYR A 83 -3.04 -15.26 -4.81
CA TYR A 83 -2.76 -15.32 -3.39
C TYR A 83 -4.00 -15.51 -2.53
N GLY A 84 -5.14 -15.69 -3.15
CA GLY A 84 -6.37 -15.98 -2.42
C GLY A 84 -6.87 -14.85 -1.54
N MET A 85 -6.43 -13.63 -1.81
CA MET A 85 -6.86 -12.50 -1.01
C MET A 85 -8.30 -12.15 -1.35
N SER A 86 -9.09 -11.74 -0.36
CA SER A 86 -10.44 -11.30 -0.63
C SER A 86 -10.41 -10.00 -1.43
N ARG A 87 -11.47 -9.79 -2.21
CA ARG A 87 -11.52 -8.58 -3.03
C ARG A 87 -11.48 -7.32 -2.17
N VAL A 88 -12.17 -7.35 -1.04
CA VAL A 88 -12.19 -6.19 -0.15
C VAL A 88 -10.78 -5.84 0.32
N ASN A 89 -10.04 -6.85 0.76
CA ASN A 89 -8.70 -6.62 1.24
C ASN A 89 -7.75 -6.21 0.12
N ALA A 90 -7.86 -6.86 -1.03
CA ALA A 90 -6.98 -6.54 -2.16
C ALA A 90 -7.23 -5.12 -2.64
N ASP A 91 -8.51 -4.76 -2.79
CA ASP A 91 -8.89 -3.42 -3.21
C ASP A 91 -8.34 -2.37 -2.24
N TRP A 92 -8.54 -2.63 -0.96
CA TRP A 92 -8.12 -1.67 0.06
C TRP A 92 -6.61 -1.46 0.05
N ILE A 93 -5.84 -2.55 0.05
CA ILE A 93 -4.39 -2.40 0.19
C ILE A 93 -3.74 -1.83 -1.07
N VAL A 94 -4.24 -2.20 -2.24
CA VAL A 94 -3.74 -1.59 -3.47
C VAL A 94 -4.06 -0.09 -3.48
N SER A 95 -5.26 0.27 -3.02
CA SER A 95 -5.65 1.68 -2.94
C SER A 95 -4.75 2.46 -1.99
N VAL A 96 -4.39 1.86 -0.86
CA VAL A 96 -3.51 2.53 0.10
C VAL A 96 -2.16 2.82 -0.53
N TRP A 97 -1.57 1.82 -1.17
CA TRP A 97 -0.27 2.02 -1.82
C TRP A 97 -0.36 3.04 -2.97
N CYS A 98 -1.42 2.96 -3.75
CA CYS A 98 -1.60 3.90 -4.85
C CYS A 98 -1.75 5.33 -4.34
N ALA A 99 -2.48 5.51 -3.24
CA ALA A 99 -2.67 6.84 -2.67
C ALA A 99 -1.35 7.43 -2.20
N CYS A 100 -0.45 6.60 -1.70
CA CYS A 100 0.83 7.09 -1.19
C CYS A 100 1.71 7.65 -2.31
N TYR A 101 1.64 7.07 -3.49
CA TYR A 101 2.48 7.50 -4.61
C TYR A 101 1.69 8.16 -5.71
N GLY A 102 0.43 7.78 -5.85
CA GLY A 102 -0.38 8.22 -6.97
C GLY A 102 -0.98 9.60 -6.80
N GLY A 103 -1.05 10.08 -5.58
CA GLY A 103 -1.65 11.38 -5.35
C GLY A 103 -1.01 12.49 -6.13
N LYS A 104 0.27 12.34 -6.42
CA LYS A 104 0.99 13.35 -7.20
C LYS A 104 0.91 13.08 -8.69
N VAL A 105 0.68 11.84 -9.05
CA VAL A 105 0.72 11.40 -10.44
C VAL A 105 -0.66 11.45 -11.07
N LEU A 106 -1.67 11.05 -10.30
CA LEU A 106 -3.02 10.92 -10.83
C LEU A 106 -3.56 12.19 -11.48
N GLY A 107 -3.20 13.31 -10.93
CA GLY A 107 -3.74 14.55 -11.42
C GLY A 107 -3.18 14.99 -12.75
N LYS A 108 -2.15 14.33 -13.26
CA LYS A 108 -1.53 14.84 -14.46
C LYS A 108 -1.10 13.78 -15.46
N ALA A 109 -0.64 12.65 -15.00
CA ALA A 109 -0.05 11.70 -15.94
C ALA A 109 -1.06 10.86 -16.68
N CYS A 110 -2.25 10.74 -16.14
CA CYS A 110 -3.27 9.84 -16.71
C CYS A 110 -4.26 10.52 -17.62
N ASP A 111 -4.03 11.74 -17.93
CA ASP A 111 -4.94 12.44 -18.84
C ASP A 111 -4.77 12.01 -20.30
#